data_1d5644867044f37dbe4fac7c8f36c5fa
#
_entry.id   1d5644867044f37dbe4fac7c8f36c5fa
#
_cell.length_a   1.000
_cell.length_b   1.000
_cell.length_c   1.000
_cell.angle_alpha   90.00
_cell.angle_beta   90.00
_cell.angle_gamma   90.00
#
_symmetry.space_group_name_H-M   'P 1'
#
loop_
_entity.id
_entity.type
_entity.pdbx_description
1 polymer ?
#
loop_
_entity_poly.entity_id
_entity_poly.type
_entity_poly.pdbx_seq_one_letter_code
_entity_poly.pdbx_strand_id
1 'polypeptide(L)'
;TAVIDLGSNSMRMAIFERTSRLAFFILAEYKTKVRLGEGGYGSNNEISEASMQKAIKAFGEFDNIIKSYKCSKVLCVGTSALRDAPNSGVLISLLRKKLGINLKVIDGKEEATFGAIAAKNLLHNLAECVTIDIGGGSTELARISNGKIVDVLSLDIGTVRLKELFFDKKNLNKLPKFLAQITAQIDERFKCPNLIAIGGSLRAISSAIMSKNLYPLSSLHGFCYKLSDEQAYIESIANVSVLELNKFPIKKDRYDTIREGAHIFLALAKALNAKNVITSGVGVREGVFLKDFLRPSLKFPENFNPSVKSLQDRFILSCNKAVARYAKDIFVALKKLHGLNEGYLETLLIAAKLNNVGQEIGFYGDHKNSAYIILNALNYGFSHEQKALIAAVIGTNGKKNIYEFEKYKNLLPKA
;
A
#
# COMPACT_ATOMS: atom_id res chain seq x y z
N THR A 1 0.26 16.18 -9.40
CA THR A 1 0.84 16.38 -8.06
C THR A 1 1.92 15.34 -7.81
N ALA A 2 3.14 15.79 -7.45
CA ALA A 2 4.19 14.90 -6.97
C ALA A 2 4.18 14.85 -5.43
N VAL A 3 4.34 13.66 -4.85
CA VAL A 3 4.51 13.47 -3.41
C VAL A 3 5.81 12.75 -3.16
N ILE A 4 6.71 13.38 -2.40
CA ILE A 4 8.01 12.85 -2.01
C ILE A 4 7.97 12.47 -0.53
N ASP A 5 8.44 11.27 -0.23
CA ASP A 5 8.62 10.73 1.11
C ASP A 5 10.11 10.40 1.30
N LEU A 6 10.77 11.11 2.21
CA LEU A 6 12.17 10.88 2.58
C LEU A 6 12.25 10.09 3.88
N GLY A 7 12.38 8.78 3.74
CA GLY A 7 12.54 7.85 4.86
C GLY A 7 14.00 7.53 5.21
N SER A 8 14.21 6.78 6.29
CA SER A 8 15.54 6.40 6.78
C SER A 8 16.36 5.55 5.79
N ASN A 9 15.71 4.70 5.01
CA ASN A 9 16.39 3.80 4.05
C ASN A 9 16.33 4.33 2.61
N SER A 10 15.18 4.86 2.19
CA SER A 10 14.94 5.25 0.80
C SER A 10 14.09 6.50 0.69
N MET A 11 14.36 7.27 -0.35
CA MET A 11 13.48 8.34 -0.83
C MET A 11 12.57 7.77 -1.91
N ARG A 12 11.29 8.12 -1.85
CA ARG A 12 10.26 7.67 -2.79
C ARG A 12 9.47 8.86 -3.28
N MET A 13 9.06 8.81 -4.55
CA MET A 13 8.16 9.79 -5.14
C MET A 13 7.04 9.05 -5.87
N ALA A 14 5.82 9.54 -5.73
CA ALA A 14 4.69 9.17 -6.57
C ALA A 14 4.13 10.40 -7.26
N ILE A 15 3.82 10.27 -8.54
CA ILE A 15 3.17 11.31 -9.34
C ILE A 15 1.72 10.90 -9.52
N PHE A 16 0.81 11.72 -8.99
CA PHE A 16 -0.63 11.53 -9.07
C PHE A 16 -1.21 12.44 -10.14
N GLU A 17 -2.00 11.87 -11.02
CA GLU A 17 -2.78 12.60 -12.01
C GLU A 17 -4.27 12.57 -11.63
N ARG A 18 -4.90 13.74 -11.63
CA ARG A 18 -6.34 13.88 -11.44
C ARG A 18 -7.05 13.71 -12.78
N THR A 19 -7.98 12.77 -12.83
CA THR A 19 -8.84 12.61 -14.02
C THR A 19 -10.13 13.40 -13.90
N SER A 20 -10.59 13.64 -12.67
CA SER A 20 -11.72 14.52 -12.37
C SER A 20 -11.65 15.02 -10.93
N ARG A 21 -12.71 15.68 -10.42
CA ARG A 21 -12.71 16.33 -9.10
C ARG A 21 -12.26 15.40 -7.96
N LEU A 22 -12.70 14.14 -7.96
CA LEU A 22 -12.44 13.18 -6.88
C LEU A 22 -11.80 11.87 -7.41
N ALA A 23 -11.40 11.82 -8.67
CA ALA A 23 -10.77 10.65 -9.25
C ALA A 23 -9.32 10.95 -9.67
N PHE A 24 -8.47 9.97 -9.49
CA PHE A 24 -7.04 10.04 -9.77
C PHE A 24 -6.46 8.67 -10.06
N PHE A 25 -5.24 8.65 -10.58
CA PHE A 25 -4.40 7.46 -10.65
C PHE A 25 -2.94 7.82 -10.42
N ILE A 26 -2.12 6.82 -10.13
CA ILE A 26 -0.67 6.99 -10.06
C ILE A 26 -0.12 6.90 -11.49
N LEU A 27 0.47 8.01 -11.95
CA LEU A 27 1.08 8.10 -13.27
C LEU A 27 2.48 7.49 -13.28
N ALA A 28 3.25 7.68 -12.21
CA ALA A 28 4.60 7.15 -12.08
C ALA A 28 5.03 7.03 -10.61
N GLU A 29 5.92 6.08 -10.33
CA GLU A 29 6.57 5.92 -9.04
C GLU A 29 8.09 5.79 -9.22
N TYR A 30 8.83 6.45 -8.32
CA TYR A 30 10.29 6.44 -8.28
C TYR A 30 10.79 6.11 -6.88
N LYS A 31 11.92 5.40 -6.81
CA LYS A 31 12.55 5.01 -5.54
C LYS A 31 14.06 5.08 -5.69
N THR A 32 14.72 5.75 -4.75
CA THR A 32 16.19 5.81 -4.65
C THR A 32 16.63 5.43 -3.24
N LYS A 33 17.61 4.55 -3.09
CA LYS A 33 18.20 4.24 -1.79
C LYS A 33 19.14 5.37 -1.38
N VAL A 34 18.77 6.14 -0.38
CA VAL A 34 19.57 7.24 0.19
C VAL A 34 20.24 6.85 1.50
N ARG A 35 19.67 5.87 2.22
CA ARG A 35 20.16 5.36 3.52
C ARG A 35 20.47 6.48 4.51
N LEU A 36 19.51 7.40 4.66
CA LEU A 36 19.69 8.61 5.47
C LEU A 36 19.98 8.30 6.95
N GLY A 37 19.38 7.22 7.47
CA GLY A 37 19.57 6.77 8.84
C GLY A 37 20.78 5.84 9.07
N GLU A 38 21.54 5.52 8.01
CA GLU A 38 22.66 4.56 8.11
C GLU A 38 23.79 5.13 8.97
N GLY A 39 24.23 4.35 9.98
CA GLY A 39 25.28 4.72 10.94
C GLY A 39 24.81 5.65 12.07
N GLY A 40 23.54 6.10 12.05
CA GLY A 40 23.01 7.01 13.06
C GLY A 40 22.50 6.33 14.33
N TYR A 41 21.77 5.23 14.19
CA TYR A 41 21.04 4.60 15.30
C TYR A 41 21.95 3.94 16.34
N GLY A 42 23.21 3.66 15.99
CA GLY A 42 24.22 3.14 16.90
C GLY A 42 25.08 4.21 17.58
N SER A 43 24.87 5.49 17.29
CA SER A 43 25.67 6.64 17.76
C SER A 43 24.77 7.80 18.23
N ASN A 44 24.94 9.01 17.69
CA ASN A 44 24.24 10.24 18.08
C ASN A 44 23.05 10.61 17.17
N ASN A 45 22.60 9.71 16.31
CA ASN A 45 21.55 9.91 15.31
C ASN A 45 21.86 10.98 14.23
N GLU A 46 23.11 11.43 14.09
CA GLU A 46 23.47 12.39 13.06
C GLU A 46 23.42 11.77 11.67
N ILE A 47 22.96 12.55 10.71
CA ILE A 47 23.01 12.19 9.30
C ILE A 47 24.43 12.47 8.80
N SER A 48 25.10 11.46 8.25
CA SER A 48 26.42 11.62 7.69
C SER A 48 26.40 12.54 6.46
N GLU A 49 27.51 13.26 6.24
CA GLU A 49 27.66 14.13 5.07
C GLU A 49 27.45 13.35 3.76
N ALA A 50 28.00 12.13 3.67
CA ALA A 50 27.80 11.26 2.53
C ALA A 50 26.32 10.93 2.26
N SER A 51 25.53 10.68 3.30
CA SER A 51 24.09 10.44 3.17
C SER A 51 23.33 11.71 2.79
N MET A 52 23.74 12.90 3.31
CA MET A 52 23.18 14.18 2.88
C MET A 52 23.43 14.45 1.40
N GLN A 53 24.64 14.22 0.90
CA GLN A 53 24.98 14.42 -0.51
C GLN A 53 24.18 13.46 -1.41
N LYS A 54 24.04 12.19 -1.02
CA LYS A 54 23.19 11.24 -1.74
C LYS A 54 21.73 11.71 -1.80
N ALA A 55 21.19 12.24 -0.69
CA ALA A 55 19.84 12.77 -0.64
C ALA A 55 19.68 13.98 -1.55
N ILE A 56 20.62 14.96 -1.51
CA ILE A 56 20.58 16.15 -2.36
C ILE A 56 20.62 15.75 -3.85
N LYS A 57 21.49 14.82 -4.23
CA LYS A 57 21.55 14.29 -5.61
C LYS A 57 20.22 13.69 -6.03
N ALA A 58 19.65 12.81 -5.19
CA ALA A 58 18.37 12.16 -5.46
C ALA A 58 17.21 13.17 -5.57
N PHE A 59 17.22 14.22 -4.76
CA PHE A 59 16.25 15.32 -4.90
C PHE A 59 16.42 16.08 -6.23
N GLY A 60 17.64 16.31 -6.70
CA GLY A 60 17.91 16.90 -8.01
C GLY A 60 17.36 16.03 -9.16
N GLU A 61 17.55 14.72 -9.08
CA GLU A 61 16.98 13.77 -10.05
C GLU A 61 15.44 13.81 -10.03
N PHE A 62 14.83 13.85 -8.83
CA PHE A 62 13.37 13.95 -8.70
C PHE A 62 12.82 15.29 -9.18
N ASP A 63 13.53 16.40 -8.98
CA ASP A 63 13.15 17.71 -9.49
C ASP A 63 13.10 17.74 -11.03
N ASN A 64 14.06 17.11 -11.69
CA ASN A 64 14.05 16.95 -13.15
C ASN A 64 12.84 16.15 -13.63
N ILE A 65 12.50 15.05 -12.92
CA ILE A 65 11.33 14.24 -13.21
C ILE A 65 10.04 15.06 -13.00
N ILE A 66 9.92 15.77 -11.88
CA ILE A 66 8.79 16.64 -11.57
C ILE A 66 8.54 17.66 -12.69
N LYS A 67 9.61 18.27 -13.19
CA LYS A 67 9.56 19.22 -14.31
C LYS A 67 9.13 18.54 -15.61
N SER A 68 9.65 17.35 -15.92
CA SER A 68 9.28 16.60 -17.13
C SER A 68 7.81 16.22 -17.16
N TYR A 69 7.22 15.87 -16.00
CA TYR A 69 5.78 15.60 -15.85
C TYR A 69 4.94 16.88 -15.66
N LYS A 70 5.55 18.06 -15.67
CA LYS A 70 4.86 19.36 -15.49
C LYS A 70 3.94 19.36 -14.24
N CYS A 71 4.45 18.81 -13.13
CA CYS A 71 3.67 18.74 -11.90
C CYS A 71 3.37 20.15 -11.38
N SER A 72 2.09 20.47 -11.20
CA SER A 72 1.63 21.78 -10.69
C SER A 72 1.82 21.94 -9.17
N LYS A 73 2.02 20.82 -8.45
CA LYS A 73 2.16 20.82 -6.99
C LYS A 73 3.16 19.74 -6.55
N VAL A 74 3.99 20.11 -5.57
CA VAL A 74 4.92 19.19 -4.91
C VAL A 74 4.64 19.18 -3.42
N LEU A 75 4.40 18.00 -2.86
CA LEU A 75 4.28 17.75 -1.42
C LEU A 75 5.48 16.92 -1.01
N CYS A 76 6.23 17.37 0.00
CA CYS A 76 7.43 16.68 0.44
C CYS A 76 7.43 16.52 1.95
N VAL A 77 7.55 15.27 2.41
CA VAL A 77 7.63 14.92 3.83
C VAL A 77 8.91 14.15 4.14
N GLY A 78 9.42 14.35 5.34
CA GLY A 78 10.52 13.59 5.90
C GLY A 78 10.11 12.96 7.21
N THR A 79 10.59 11.74 7.46
CA THR A 79 10.15 10.90 8.57
C THR A 79 11.26 10.64 9.59
N SER A 80 11.29 9.49 10.24
CA SER A 80 12.11 9.14 11.41
C SER A 80 13.57 9.63 11.33
N ALA A 81 14.32 9.35 10.25
CA ALA A 81 15.74 9.75 10.20
C ALA A 81 15.94 11.28 10.28
N LEU A 82 15.03 12.07 9.72
CA LEU A 82 15.09 13.53 9.83
C LEU A 82 14.57 14.04 11.17
N ARG A 83 13.58 13.37 11.72
CA ARG A 83 13.00 13.69 13.02
C ARG A 83 14.00 13.48 14.15
N ASP A 84 14.74 12.36 14.08
CA ASP A 84 15.67 11.93 15.12
C ASP A 84 17.05 12.63 14.99
N ALA A 85 17.41 13.19 13.83
CA ALA A 85 18.72 13.74 13.58
C ALA A 85 18.87 15.19 14.03
N PRO A 86 19.84 15.51 14.93
CA PRO A 86 20.07 16.87 15.41
C PRO A 86 20.53 17.83 14.31
N ASN A 87 21.16 17.31 13.24
CA ASN A 87 21.65 18.07 12.10
C ASN A 87 20.71 18.09 10.88
N SER A 88 19.47 17.64 11.02
CA SER A 88 18.49 17.60 9.91
C SER A 88 18.20 18.97 9.29
N GLY A 89 18.27 20.05 10.09
CA GLY A 89 18.08 21.43 9.64
C GLY A 89 19.05 21.85 8.54
N VAL A 90 20.27 21.30 8.50
CA VAL A 90 21.26 21.56 7.47
C VAL A 90 20.77 21.07 6.11
N LEU A 91 20.32 19.80 6.05
CA LEU A 91 19.77 19.21 4.82
C LEU A 91 18.53 19.97 4.34
N ILE A 92 17.59 20.28 5.25
CA ILE A 92 16.34 21.01 4.92
C ILE A 92 16.66 22.38 4.31
N SER A 93 17.61 23.11 4.93
CA SER A 93 18.05 24.43 4.44
C SER A 93 18.69 24.34 3.06
N LEU A 94 19.53 23.33 2.82
CA LEU A 94 20.18 23.10 1.52
C LEU A 94 19.16 22.76 0.42
N LEU A 95 18.17 21.93 0.70
CA LEU A 95 17.11 21.58 -0.24
C LEU A 95 16.26 22.79 -0.63
N ARG A 96 15.88 23.61 0.35
CA ARG A 96 15.16 24.86 0.11
C ARG A 96 15.96 25.85 -0.74
N LYS A 97 17.24 26.04 -0.37
CA LYS A 97 18.12 27.01 -1.06
C LYS A 97 18.48 26.58 -2.48
N LYS A 98 18.80 25.29 -2.70
CA LYS A 98 19.28 24.79 -4.00
C LYS A 98 18.16 24.42 -4.97
N LEU A 99 17.04 23.89 -4.47
CA LEU A 99 15.98 23.28 -5.28
C LEU A 99 14.60 23.92 -5.07
N GLY A 100 14.47 24.85 -4.13
CA GLY A 100 13.16 25.42 -3.78
C GLY A 100 12.18 24.44 -3.14
N ILE A 101 12.63 23.25 -2.72
CA ILE A 101 11.77 22.20 -2.16
C ILE A 101 11.56 22.49 -0.68
N ASN A 102 10.27 22.61 -0.29
CA ASN A 102 9.85 22.73 1.09
C ASN A 102 9.60 21.32 1.66
N LEU A 103 10.58 20.79 2.39
CA LEU A 103 10.46 19.50 3.08
C LEU A 103 9.88 19.74 4.48
N LYS A 104 8.73 19.12 4.74
CA LYS A 104 8.09 19.11 6.06
C LYS A 104 8.52 17.85 6.82
N VAL A 105 9.21 17.99 7.95
CA VAL A 105 9.41 16.87 8.88
C VAL A 105 8.09 16.62 9.61
N ILE A 106 7.61 15.37 9.56
CA ILE A 106 6.38 14.94 10.24
C ILE A 106 6.73 14.14 11.49
N ASP A 107 5.90 14.26 12.52
CA ASP A 107 6.03 13.42 13.72
C ASP A 107 5.46 12.01 13.47
N GLY A 108 5.72 11.08 14.40
CA GLY A 108 5.29 9.70 14.23
C GLY A 108 3.77 9.53 14.23
N LYS A 109 3.03 10.42 14.90
CA LYS A 109 1.56 10.40 14.92
C LYS A 109 0.98 10.88 13.59
N GLU A 110 1.58 11.93 12.98
CA GLU A 110 1.23 12.36 11.63
C GLU A 110 1.53 11.26 10.62
N GLU A 111 2.68 10.58 10.74
CA GLU A 111 3.09 9.48 9.87
C GLU A 111 2.08 8.32 9.94
N ALA A 112 1.74 7.86 11.16
CA ALA A 112 0.69 6.86 11.40
C ALA A 112 -0.66 7.28 10.81
N THR A 113 -1.05 8.55 11.00
CA THR A 113 -2.30 9.11 10.48
C THR A 113 -2.34 9.09 8.97
N PHE A 114 -1.24 9.40 8.27
CA PHE A 114 -1.20 9.34 6.82
C PHE A 114 -1.34 7.90 6.29
N GLY A 115 -0.65 6.94 6.91
CA GLY A 115 -0.82 5.52 6.59
C GLY A 115 -2.27 5.07 6.73
N ALA A 116 -2.92 5.47 7.82
CA ALA A 116 -4.32 5.17 8.08
C ALA A 116 -5.29 5.88 7.12
N ILE A 117 -5.06 7.14 6.75
CA ILE A 117 -5.86 7.86 5.73
C ILE A 117 -5.80 7.12 4.40
N ALA A 118 -4.62 6.68 3.98
CA ALA A 118 -4.46 5.90 2.76
C ALA A 118 -5.21 4.57 2.84
N ALA A 119 -5.00 3.81 3.90
CA ALA A 119 -5.61 2.49 4.09
C ALA A 119 -7.14 2.55 4.10
N LYS A 120 -7.72 3.44 4.93
CA LYS A 120 -9.19 3.53 5.07
C LYS A 120 -9.92 4.03 3.82
N ASN A 121 -9.25 4.80 2.95
CA ASN A 121 -9.86 5.34 1.74
C ASN A 121 -9.64 4.47 0.50
N LEU A 122 -8.59 3.65 0.49
CA LEU A 122 -8.15 2.96 -0.71
C LEU A 122 -8.18 1.43 -0.61
N LEU A 123 -8.23 0.84 0.58
CA LEU A 123 -8.56 -0.57 0.75
C LEU A 123 -10.07 -0.79 0.79
N HIS A 124 -10.51 -2.02 0.60
CA HIS A 124 -11.91 -2.38 0.85
C HIS A 124 -12.25 -2.16 2.33
N ASN A 125 -13.51 -1.82 2.57
CA ASN A 125 -13.97 -1.37 3.89
C ASN A 125 -13.82 -2.45 4.96
N LEU A 126 -13.00 -2.17 5.98
CA LEU A 126 -12.89 -2.94 7.20
C LEU A 126 -13.45 -2.11 8.35
N ALA A 127 -14.45 -2.64 9.04
CA ALA A 127 -15.06 -1.96 10.19
C ALA A 127 -14.03 -1.73 11.31
N GLU A 128 -13.21 -2.77 11.58
CA GLU A 128 -12.24 -2.79 12.66
C GLU A 128 -10.89 -3.32 12.17
N CYS A 129 -9.84 -2.53 12.26
CA CYS A 129 -8.48 -2.94 11.90
C CYS A 129 -7.40 -2.08 12.57
N VAL A 130 -6.17 -2.57 12.55
CA VAL A 130 -4.97 -1.81 12.91
C VAL A 130 -4.04 -1.77 11.72
N THR A 131 -3.56 -0.59 11.34
CA THR A 131 -2.47 -0.46 10.38
C THR A 131 -1.14 -0.65 11.07
N ILE A 132 -0.20 -1.29 10.40
CA ILE A 132 1.20 -1.39 10.80
C ILE A 132 2.06 -0.96 9.62
N ASP A 133 2.82 0.12 9.76
CA ASP A 133 3.80 0.59 8.76
C ASP A 133 5.22 0.42 9.31
N ILE A 134 5.94 -0.59 8.83
CA ILE A 134 7.32 -0.85 9.25
C ILE A 134 8.27 -0.05 8.35
N GLY A 135 8.77 1.04 8.91
CA GLY A 135 9.77 1.90 8.30
C GLY A 135 11.21 1.44 8.52
N GLY A 136 12.16 2.31 8.16
CA GLY A 136 13.58 2.08 8.42
C GLY A 136 13.99 2.36 9.86
N GLY A 137 13.46 3.44 10.46
CA GLY A 137 13.83 3.88 11.81
C GLY A 137 12.73 3.72 12.85
N SER A 138 11.46 3.77 12.43
CA SER A 138 10.29 3.65 13.29
C SER A 138 9.25 2.71 12.72
N THR A 139 8.24 2.37 13.51
CA THR A 139 7.05 1.62 13.10
C THR A 139 5.82 2.32 13.63
N GLU A 140 4.88 2.61 12.74
CA GLU A 140 3.67 3.33 13.03
C GLU A 140 2.46 2.39 13.10
N LEU A 141 1.65 2.57 14.14
CA LEU A 141 0.37 1.88 14.32
C LEU A 141 -0.77 2.90 14.29
N ALA A 142 -1.87 2.56 13.64
CA ALA A 142 -3.11 3.32 13.75
C ALA A 142 -4.31 2.39 13.89
N ARG A 143 -5.14 2.63 14.88
CA ARG A 143 -6.41 1.92 15.10
C ARG A 143 -7.51 2.60 14.29
N ILE A 144 -8.17 1.83 13.45
CA ILE A 144 -9.34 2.26 12.69
C ILE A 144 -10.56 1.51 13.23
N SER A 145 -11.59 2.26 13.62
CA SER A 145 -12.86 1.73 14.11
C SER A 145 -14.00 2.48 13.41
N ASN A 146 -14.93 1.74 12.79
CA ASN A 146 -16.06 2.30 12.06
C ASN A 146 -15.67 3.42 11.06
N GLY A 147 -14.56 3.21 10.33
CA GLY A 147 -14.04 4.16 9.35
C GLY A 147 -13.41 5.44 9.94
N LYS A 148 -13.21 5.50 11.26
CA LYS A 148 -12.54 6.60 11.96
C LYS A 148 -11.19 6.13 12.49
N ILE A 149 -10.18 7.00 12.39
CA ILE A 149 -8.89 6.80 13.06
C ILE A 149 -9.10 7.21 14.52
N VAL A 150 -9.01 6.25 15.44
CA VAL A 150 -9.32 6.46 16.87
C VAL A 150 -8.10 6.56 17.75
N ASP A 151 -7.01 5.87 17.37
CA ASP A 151 -5.73 5.92 18.08
C ASP A 151 -4.57 5.82 17.11
N VAL A 152 -3.43 6.41 17.45
CA VAL A 152 -2.17 6.34 16.72
C VAL A 152 -1.00 6.19 17.67
N LEU A 153 0.01 5.41 17.29
CA LEU A 153 1.23 5.16 18.05
C LEU A 153 2.41 5.05 17.10
N SER A 154 3.54 5.65 17.46
CA SER A 154 4.81 5.43 16.78
C SER A 154 5.78 4.77 17.77
N LEU A 155 6.42 3.71 17.31
CA LEU A 155 7.38 2.91 18.07
C LEU A 155 8.78 3.13 17.50
N ASP A 156 9.77 3.31 18.37
CA ASP A 156 11.18 3.50 18.00
C ASP A 156 11.85 2.19 17.56
N ILE A 157 11.23 1.52 16.62
CA ILE A 157 11.72 0.30 15.99
C ILE A 157 11.49 0.32 14.49
N GLY A 158 12.55 0.09 13.71
CA GLY A 158 12.50 0.02 12.26
C GLY A 158 13.58 -0.92 11.75
N THR A 159 13.52 -1.27 10.48
CA THR A 159 14.40 -2.30 9.90
C THR A 159 15.89 -1.92 9.92
N VAL A 160 16.21 -0.65 9.62
CA VAL A 160 17.60 -0.15 9.65
C VAL A 160 18.08 -0.03 11.11
N ARG A 161 17.25 0.53 11.99
CA ARG A 161 17.55 0.64 13.43
C ARG A 161 17.83 -0.75 14.04
N LEU A 162 16.98 -1.74 13.76
CA LEU A 162 17.14 -3.10 14.28
C LEU A 162 18.41 -3.75 13.75
N LYS A 163 18.70 -3.57 12.45
CA LYS A 163 19.90 -4.06 11.80
C LYS A 163 21.14 -3.54 12.50
N GLU A 164 21.29 -2.24 12.68
CA GLU A 164 22.48 -1.62 13.31
C GLU A 164 22.64 -1.99 14.77
N LEU A 165 21.56 -2.10 15.52
CA LEU A 165 21.63 -2.41 16.95
C LEU A 165 21.94 -3.87 17.26
N PHE A 166 21.47 -4.80 16.42
CA PHE A 166 21.53 -6.24 16.75
C PHE A 166 22.21 -7.11 15.68
N PHE A 167 21.90 -6.93 14.41
CA PHE A 167 22.39 -7.83 13.36
C PHE A 167 23.84 -7.53 12.99
N ASP A 168 24.19 -6.28 12.77
CA ASP A 168 25.56 -5.87 12.43
C ASP A 168 26.51 -6.07 13.61
N LYS A 169 26.02 -5.85 14.84
CA LYS A 169 26.77 -6.07 16.09
C LYS A 169 26.77 -7.54 16.56
N LYS A 170 26.08 -8.44 15.85
CA LYS A 170 25.92 -9.86 16.22
C LYS A 170 25.37 -10.09 17.64
N ASN A 171 24.51 -9.18 18.13
CA ASN A 171 23.90 -9.21 19.47
C ASN A 171 22.48 -9.77 19.47
N LEU A 172 22.20 -10.79 18.67
CA LEU A 172 20.85 -11.34 18.49
C LEU A 172 20.26 -11.94 19.77
N ASN A 173 21.08 -12.35 20.72
CA ASN A 173 20.65 -12.82 22.04
C ASN A 173 19.89 -11.77 22.86
N LYS A 174 20.09 -10.46 22.59
CA LYS A 174 19.40 -9.35 23.25
C LYS A 174 18.12 -8.93 22.52
N LEU A 175 17.93 -9.39 21.29
CA LEU A 175 16.79 -9.01 20.45
C LEU A 175 15.42 -9.35 21.09
N PRO A 176 15.19 -10.56 21.65
CA PRO A 176 13.89 -10.87 22.27
C PRO A 176 13.51 -9.93 23.41
N LYS A 177 14.48 -9.56 24.26
CA LYS A 177 14.25 -8.61 25.36
C LYS A 177 13.89 -7.21 24.82
N PHE A 178 14.58 -6.75 23.79
CA PHE A 178 14.29 -5.46 23.15
C PHE A 178 12.89 -5.46 22.52
N LEU A 179 12.53 -6.49 21.76
CA LEU A 179 11.20 -6.63 21.17
C LEU A 179 10.10 -6.65 22.24
N ALA A 180 10.33 -7.32 23.37
CA ALA A 180 9.39 -7.32 24.49
C ALA A 180 9.21 -5.92 25.09
N GLN A 181 10.27 -5.13 25.24
CA GLN A 181 10.20 -3.75 25.72
C GLN A 181 9.42 -2.85 24.75
N ILE A 182 9.60 -3.02 23.46
CA ILE A 182 8.85 -2.26 22.44
C ILE A 182 7.38 -2.65 22.45
N THR A 183 7.08 -3.95 22.47
CA THR A 183 5.68 -4.43 22.43
C THR A 183 4.92 -4.10 23.71
N ALA A 184 5.59 -3.95 24.86
CA ALA A 184 4.98 -3.50 26.12
C ALA A 184 4.44 -2.06 26.06
N GLN A 185 4.84 -1.25 25.08
CA GLN A 185 4.31 0.10 24.86
C GLN A 185 2.95 0.10 24.15
N ILE A 186 2.53 -1.06 23.62
CA ILE A 186 1.26 -1.19 22.88
C ILE A 186 0.13 -1.39 23.88
N ASP A 187 -0.77 -0.40 23.90
CA ASP A 187 -1.97 -0.44 24.72
C ASP A 187 -2.96 -1.52 24.20
N GLU A 188 -3.76 -2.08 25.13
CA GLU A 188 -4.81 -3.07 24.82
C GLU A 188 -5.79 -2.59 23.74
N ARG A 189 -6.00 -1.27 23.62
CA ARG A 189 -6.85 -0.64 22.60
C ARG A 189 -6.42 -0.96 21.17
N PHE A 190 -5.14 -1.28 20.95
CA PHE A 190 -4.63 -1.65 19.62
C PHE A 190 -4.86 -3.13 19.28
N LYS A 191 -5.26 -3.97 20.22
CA LYS A 191 -5.54 -5.39 19.93
C LYS A 191 -6.67 -5.54 18.92
N CYS A 192 -6.39 -6.22 17.82
CA CYS A 192 -7.34 -6.40 16.73
C CYS A 192 -6.98 -7.63 15.88
N PRO A 193 -7.97 -8.46 15.51
CA PRO A 193 -7.69 -9.60 14.66
C PRO A 193 -7.33 -9.23 13.22
N ASN A 194 -7.67 -8.03 12.75
CA ASN A 194 -7.42 -7.59 11.38
C ASN A 194 -6.29 -6.58 11.34
N LEU A 195 -5.21 -6.93 10.66
CA LEU A 195 -4.00 -6.14 10.52
C LEU A 195 -3.84 -5.68 9.07
N ILE A 196 -3.62 -4.39 8.85
CA ILE A 196 -3.27 -3.83 7.55
C ILE A 196 -1.76 -3.63 7.51
N ALA A 197 -1.08 -4.42 6.68
CA ALA A 197 0.36 -4.42 6.52
C ALA A 197 0.80 -3.36 5.50
N ILE A 198 1.47 -2.31 5.95
CA ILE A 198 2.04 -1.22 5.15
C ILE A 198 3.57 -1.33 5.19
N GLY A 199 4.25 -0.74 4.23
CA GLY A 199 5.69 -0.67 4.19
C GLY A 199 6.35 -1.68 3.27
N GLY A 200 7.63 -1.44 3.01
CA GLY A 200 8.36 -2.17 1.98
C GLY A 200 8.69 -3.61 2.35
N SER A 201 8.98 -3.88 3.62
CA SER A 201 9.30 -5.23 4.12
C SER A 201 8.05 -6.11 4.14
N LEU A 202 6.92 -5.58 4.63
CA LEU A 202 5.66 -6.34 4.67
C LEU A 202 5.15 -6.67 3.27
N ARG A 203 5.27 -5.74 2.32
CA ARG A 203 4.98 -6.03 0.90
C ARG A 203 5.89 -7.09 0.30
N ALA A 204 7.16 -7.13 0.67
CA ALA A 204 8.08 -8.16 0.19
C ALA A 204 7.75 -9.55 0.77
N ILE A 205 7.38 -9.63 2.04
CA ILE A 205 6.89 -10.86 2.69
C ILE A 205 5.61 -11.33 2.00
N SER A 206 4.63 -10.46 1.81
CA SER A 206 3.37 -10.80 1.12
C SER A 206 3.60 -11.26 -0.32
N SER A 207 4.52 -10.62 -1.05
CA SER A 207 4.92 -11.07 -2.40
C SER A 207 5.52 -12.47 -2.39
N ALA A 208 6.34 -12.78 -1.38
CA ALA A 208 6.92 -14.12 -1.23
C ALA A 208 5.85 -15.18 -0.92
N ILE A 209 4.86 -14.84 -0.07
CA ILE A 209 3.71 -15.69 0.24
C ILE A 209 2.87 -15.94 -1.02
N MET A 210 2.56 -14.89 -1.79
CA MET A 210 1.82 -15.04 -3.06
C MET A 210 2.54 -15.97 -4.03
N SER A 211 3.85 -15.80 -4.19
CA SER A 211 4.66 -16.65 -5.07
C SER A 211 4.72 -18.10 -4.59
N LYS A 212 4.91 -18.33 -3.28
CA LYS A 212 4.87 -19.67 -2.66
C LYS A 212 3.56 -20.38 -2.94
N ASN A 213 2.44 -19.65 -2.84
CA ASN A 213 1.09 -20.19 -2.98
C ASN A 213 0.56 -20.15 -4.42
N LEU A 214 1.39 -19.83 -5.41
CA LEU A 214 1.00 -19.69 -6.82
C LEU A 214 -0.27 -18.83 -6.99
N TYR A 215 -0.31 -17.70 -6.24
CA TYR A 215 -1.48 -16.83 -6.19
C TYR A 215 -1.77 -16.20 -7.56
N PRO A 216 -3.01 -16.22 -8.05
CA PRO A 216 -3.31 -15.92 -9.44
C PRO A 216 -3.20 -14.44 -9.85
N LEU A 217 -3.22 -13.51 -8.87
CA LEU A 217 -3.05 -12.08 -9.13
C LEU A 217 -1.66 -11.62 -8.74
N SER A 218 -1.13 -10.62 -9.46
CA SER A 218 0.16 -9.98 -9.14
C SER A 218 0.02 -8.76 -8.23
N SER A 219 -1.19 -8.21 -8.07
CA SER A 219 -1.45 -7.05 -7.23
C SER A 219 -1.28 -7.39 -5.75
N LEU A 220 -0.41 -6.64 -5.07
CA LEU A 220 -0.23 -6.78 -3.61
C LEU A 220 -1.32 -6.05 -2.82
N HIS A 221 -1.87 -4.96 -3.36
CA HIS A 221 -2.88 -4.15 -2.69
C HIS A 221 -4.20 -4.91 -2.58
N GLY A 222 -4.61 -5.20 -1.35
CA GLY A 222 -5.80 -6.00 -1.05
C GLY A 222 -5.53 -7.50 -0.91
N PHE A 223 -4.28 -7.98 -1.07
CA PHE A 223 -3.96 -9.39 -0.80
C PHE A 223 -4.14 -9.71 0.68
N CYS A 224 -4.91 -10.75 0.96
CA CYS A 224 -5.25 -11.20 2.31
C CYS A 224 -4.71 -12.59 2.58
N TYR A 225 -4.25 -12.83 3.83
CA TYR A 225 -3.88 -14.16 4.30
C TYR A 225 -4.13 -14.30 5.80
N LYS A 226 -4.33 -15.55 6.27
CA LYS A 226 -4.39 -15.86 7.70
C LYS A 226 -2.96 -15.97 8.22
N LEU A 227 -2.68 -15.32 9.35
CA LEU A 227 -1.35 -15.35 9.94
C LEU A 227 -0.95 -16.77 10.36
N SER A 228 -1.89 -17.56 10.89
CA SER A 228 -1.66 -18.97 11.27
C SER A 228 -1.09 -19.82 10.14
N ASP A 229 -1.52 -19.56 8.90
CA ASP A 229 -1.17 -20.38 7.74
C ASP A 229 0.23 -20.05 7.20
N GLU A 230 0.72 -18.82 7.48
CA GLU A 230 1.97 -18.29 6.93
C GLU A 230 3.03 -17.97 7.99
N GLN A 231 2.71 -18.10 9.28
CA GLN A 231 3.62 -17.73 10.37
C GLN A 231 4.95 -18.48 10.27
N ALA A 232 4.92 -19.80 10.12
CA ALA A 232 6.14 -20.60 10.01
C ALA A 232 7.02 -20.21 8.82
N TYR A 233 6.39 -19.80 7.69
CA TYR A 233 7.13 -19.32 6.53
C TYR A 233 7.77 -17.95 6.80
N ILE A 234 7.08 -17.05 7.48
CA ILE A 234 7.62 -15.75 7.88
C ILE A 234 8.76 -15.92 8.90
N GLU A 235 8.62 -16.84 9.85
CA GLU A 235 9.66 -17.20 10.80
C GLU A 235 10.92 -17.75 10.08
N SER A 236 10.74 -18.54 9.04
CA SER A 236 11.87 -19.05 8.24
C SER A 236 12.61 -17.91 7.53
N ILE A 237 11.92 -16.89 7.02
CA ILE A 237 12.53 -15.68 6.45
C ILE A 237 13.29 -14.88 7.53
N ALA A 238 12.73 -14.75 8.73
CA ALA A 238 13.33 -14.01 9.83
C ALA A 238 14.66 -14.61 10.27
N ASN A 239 14.76 -15.94 10.32
CA ASN A 239 15.87 -16.67 10.93
C ASN A 239 16.94 -17.17 9.95
N VAL A 240 16.67 -17.12 8.64
CA VAL A 240 17.61 -17.58 7.62
C VAL A 240 18.83 -16.67 7.53
N SER A 241 19.97 -17.20 7.09
CA SER A 241 21.15 -16.38 6.80
C SER A 241 20.93 -15.51 5.55
N VAL A 242 21.65 -14.38 5.43
CA VAL A 242 21.55 -13.50 4.25
C VAL A 242 21.89 -14.25 2.96
N LEU A 243 22.84 -15.18 3.02
CA LEU A 243 23.28 -15.98 1.87
C LEU A 243 22.19 -16.93 1.37
N GLU A 244 21.32 -17.37 2.26
CA GLU A 244 20.26 -18.32 1.93
C GLU A 244 18.91 -17.65 1.60
N LEU A 245 18.83 -16.31 1.66
CA LEU A 245 17.63 -15.57 1.23
C LEU A 245 17.28 -15.80 -0.25
N ASN A 246 18.23 -16.27 -1.05
CA ASN A 246 17.99 -16.67 -2.45
C ASN A 246 17.06 -17.89 -2.61
N LYS A 247 16.84 -18.66 -1.53
CA LYS A 247 15.86 -19.77 -1.50
C LYS A 247 14.42 -19.28 -1.45
N PHE A 248 14.22 -17.99 -1.16
CA PHE A 248 12.90 -17.35 -1.09
C PHE A 248 12.68 -16.46 -2.32
N PRO A 249 11.44 -16.32 -2.81
CA PRO A 249 11.11 -15.43 -3.91
C PRO A 249 11.12 -13.96 -3.45
N ILE A 250 12.24 -13.52 -2.91
CA ILE A 250 12.49 -12.17 -2.39
C ILE A 250 13.54 -11.49 -3.28
N LYS A 251 13.26 -10.24 -3.68
CA LYS A 251 14.18 -9.45 -4.50
C LYS A 251 15.46 -9.11 -3.73
N LYS A 252 16.62 -9.20 -4.39
CA LYS A 252 17.95 -8.95 -3.78
C LYS A 252 18.07 -7.58 -3.09
N ASP A 253 17.35 -6.55 -3.60
CA ASP A 253 17.35 -5.21 -3.00
C ASP A 253 16.69 -5.16 -1.60
N ARG A 254 16.10 -6.28 -1.13
CA ARG A 254 15.47 -6.44 0.17
C ARG A 254 16.31 -7.26 1.18
N TYR A 255 17.37 -7.93 0.72
CA TYR A 255 18.16 -8.82 1.58
C TYR A 255 18.78 -8.11 2.78
N ASP A 256 19.00 -6.80 2.67
CA ASP A 256 19.60 -5.99 3.72
C ASP A 256 18.70 -5.68 4.92
N THR A 257 17.38 -5.89 4.79
CA THR A 257 16.42 -5.46 5.83
C THR A 257 15.17 -6.35 5.96
N ILE A 258 15.07 -7.45 5.22
CA ILE A 258 13.85 -8.28 5.20
C ILE A 258 13.72 -9.11 6.49
N ARG A 259 14.83 -9.62 7.02
CA ARG A 259 14.84 -10.43 8.25
C ARG A 259 14.43 -9.59 9.44
N GLU A 260 14.98 -8.40 9.54
CA GLU A 260 14.65 -7.40 10.57
C GLU A 260 13.18 -7.04 10.51
N GLY A 261 12.65 -6.81 9.29
CA GLY A 261 11.23 -6.56 9.08
C GLY A 261 10.33 -7.72 9.49
N ALA A 262 10.76 -8.95 9.24
CA ALA A 262 10.03 -10.14 9.65
C ALA A 262 10.02 -10.32 11.18
N HIS A 263 11.14 -10.09 11.87
CA HIS A 263 11.19 -10.12 13.34
C HIS A 263 10.27 -9.07 13.97
N ILE A 264 10.30 -7.81 13.45
CA ILE A 264 9.41 -6.74 13.93
C ILE A 264 7.95 -7.13 13.72
N PHE A 265 7.61 -7.59 12.51
CA PHE A 265 6.25 -7.98 12.17
C PHE A 265 5.70 -9.08 13.08
N LEU A 266 6.44 -10.18 13.27
CA LEU A 266 6.00 -11.30 14.11
C LEU A 266 5.78 -10.86 15.57
N ALA A 267 6.68 -10.05 16.13
CA ALA A 267 6.55 -9.54 17.49
C ALA A 267 5.30 -8.66 17.65
N LEU A 268 5.09 -7.72 16.73
CA LEU A 268 3.96 -6.80 16.76
C LEU A 268 2.64 -7.51 16.45
N ALA A 269 2.59 -8.41 15.48
CA ALA A 269 1.40 -9.18 15.15
C ALA A 269 0.92 -10.04 16.34
N LYS A 270 1.86 -10.62 17.10
CA LYS A 270 1.57 -11.33 18.35
C LYS A 270 1.00 -10.39 19.42
N ALA A 271 1.63 -9.22 19.64
CA ALA A 271 1.18 -8.25 20.63
C ALA A 271 -0.22 -7.68 20.31
N LEU A 272 -0.54 -7.53 19.04
CA LEU A 272 -1.82 -7.03 18.54
C LEU A 272 -2.92 -8.11 18.46
N ASN A 273 -2.63 -9.38 18.77
CA ASN A 273 -3.53 -10.54 18.58
C ASN A 273 -4.03 -10.66 17.12
N ALA A 274 -3.18 -10.36 16.15
CA ALA A 274 -3.52 -10.41 14.75
C ALA A 274 -3.82 -11.83 14.27
N LYS A 275 -4.89 -11.99 13.49
CA LYS A 275 -5.28 -13.26 12.85
C LYS A 275 -5.26 -13.16 11.34
N ASN A 276 -5.76 -12.05 10.82
CA ASN A 276 -5.86 -11.79 9.39
C ASN A 276 -4.94 -10.63 9.02
N VAL A 277 -4.23 -10.78 7.92
CA VAL A 277 -3.33 -9.75 7.40
C VAL A 277 -3.78 -9.34 6.01
N ILE A 278 -3.94 -8.04 5.80
CA ILE A 278 -4.29 -7.43 4.53
C ILE A 278 -3.12 -6.55 4.09
N THR A 279 -2.59 -6.83 2.92
CA THR A 279 -1.45 -6.10 2.38
C THR A 279 -1.89 -4.80 1.75
N SER A 280 -1.27 -3.69 2.17
CA SER A 280 -1.49 -2.38 1.57
C SER A 280 -0.41 -2.03 0.54
N GLY A 281 -0.82 -1.77 -0.68
CA GLY A 281 0.04 -1.16 -1.71
C GLY A 281 0.29 0.32 -1.47
N VAL A 282 -0.56 0.97 -0.64
CA VAL A 282 -0.54 2.39 -0.32
C VAL A 282 0.02 2.64 1.09
N GLY A 283 0.43 3.87 1.38
CA GLY A 283 1.01 4.25 2.67
C GLY A 283 1.10 5.78 2.83
N VAL A 284 2.17 6.27 3.44
CA VAL A 284 2.37 7.69 3.77
C VAL A 284 2.18 8.61 2.56
N ARG A 285 2.74 8.30 1.39
CA ARG A 285 2.63 9.14 0.18
C ARG A 285 1.19 9.34 -0.27
N GLU A 286 0.44 8.25 -0.34
CA GLU A 286 -0.99 8.29 -0.68
C GLU A 286 -1.78 9.03 0.39
N GLY A 287 -1.43 8.86 1.67
CA GLY A 287 -2.05 9.60 2.76
C GLY A 287 -1.80 11.11 2.71
N VAL A 288 -0.57 11.52 2.41
CA VAL A 288 -0.21 12.93 2.20
C VAL A 288 -0.99 13.51 1.01
N PHE A 289 -1.05 12.77 -0.10
CA PHE A 289 -1.85 13.16 -1.26
C PHE A 289 -3.33 13.30 -0.90
N LEU A 290 -3.92 12.28 -0.27
CA LEU A 290 -5.35 12.27 0.07
C LEU A 290 -5.73 13.34 1.10
N LYS A 291 -4.86 13.63 2.07
CA LYS A 291 -5.10 14.74 3.02
C LYS A 291 -5.26 16.08 2.29
N ASP A 292 -4.46 16.31 1.26
CA ASP A 292 -4.57 17.51 0.44
C ASP A 292 -5.74 17.45 -0.54
N PHE A 293 -5.95 16.30 -1.17
CA PHE A 293 -6.92 16.08 -2.24
C PHE A 293 -8.38 16.08 -1.76
N LEU A 294 -8.64 15.53 -0.55
CA LEU A 294 -9.97 15.32 0.00
C LEU A 294 -10.41 16.38 1.02
N ARG A 295 -9.70 17.51 1.11
CA ARG A 295 -10.10 18.58 2.06
C ARG A 295 -11.53 19.05 1.84
N PRO A 296 -12.28 19.30 2.91
CA PRO A 296 -11.96 19.12 4.34
C PRO A 296 -12.34 17.73 4.89
N SER A 297 -13.08 16.91 4.14
CA SER A 297 -13.75 15.69 4.64
C SER A 297 -12.80 14.53 4.97
N LEU A 298 -11.62 14.47 4.34
CA LEU A 298 -10.63 13.38 4.42
C LEU A 298 -11.20 11.98 4.11
N LYS A 299 -12.34 11.93 3.41
CA LYS A 299 -12.99 10.70 2.92
C LYS A 299 -13.70 10.97 1.61
N PHE A 300 -13.82 9.94 0.78
CA PHE A 300 -14.67 10.00 -0.39
C PHE A 300 -16.15 10.04 -0.01
N PRO A 301 -17.02 10.59 -0.87
CA PRO A 301 -18.46 10.47 -0.70
C PRO A 301 -18.91 9.00 -0.66
N GLU A 302 -20.01 8.74 0.00
CA GLU A 302 -20.66 7.43 -0.04
C GLU A 302 -21.01 7.06 -1.49
N ASN A 303 -20.90 5.78 -1.82
CA ASN A 303 -21.15 5.24 -3.18
C ASN A 303 -20.22 5.81 -4.28
N PHE A 304 -19.09 6.43 -3.91
CA PHE A 304 -18.08 6.90 -4.84
C PHE A 304 -16.79 6.08 -4.71
N ASN A 305 -16.30 5.58 -5.85
CA ASN A 305 -15.01 4.90 -5.90
C ASN A 305 -14.06 5.63 -6.88
N PRO A 306 -12.88 6.09 -6.42
CA PRO A 306 -11.94 6.85 -7.25
C PRO A 306 -11.37 6.04 -8.41
N SER A 307 -11.16 4.72 -8.25
CA SER A 307 -10.65 3.85 -9.31
C SER A 307 -11.67 3.65 -10.42
N VAL A 308 -12.94 3.37 -10.06
CA VAL A 308 -14.02 3.23 -11.05
C VAL A 308 -14.15 4.51 -11.87
N LYS A 309 -14.21 5.66 -11.20
CA LYS A 309 -14.35 6.95 -11.90
C LYS A 309 -13.11 7.26 -12.74
N SER A 310 -11.90 6.99 -12.24
CA SER A 310 -10.66 7.19 -12.99
C SER A 310 -10.59 6.32 -14.25
N LEU A 311 -11.02 5.06 -14.18
CA LEU A 311 -11.08 4.19 -15.35
C LEU A 311 -12.12 4.69 -16.38
N GLN A 312 -13.27 5.15 -15.92
CA GLN A 312 -14.27 5.78 -16.82
C GLN A 312 -13.69 7.00 -17.51
N ASP A 313 -13.05 7.91 -16.77
CA ASP A 313 -12.49 9.15 -17.32
C ASP A 313 -11.40 8.91 -18.36
N ARG A 314 -10.63 7.83 -18.20
CA ARG A 314 -9.45 7.51 -19.04
C ARG A 314 -9.79 6.66 -20.26
N PHE A 315 -10.79 5.79 -20.16
CA PHE A 315 -11.03 4.71 -21.14
C PHE A 315 -12.47 4.70 -21.69
N ILE A 316 -13.34 5.62 -21.30
CA ILE A 316 -14.73 5.63 -21.81
C ILE A 316 -15.05 6.99 -22.39
N LEU A 317 -15.13 7.06 -23.72
CA LEU A 317 -15.50 8.28 -24.47
C LEU A 317 -16.97 8.67 -24.28
N SER A 318 -17.87 7.68 -24.16
CA SER A 318 -19.30 7.91 -23.95
C SER A 318 -19.87 6.92 -22.92
N CYS A 319 -20.36 7.44 -21.81
CA CYS A 319 -20.97 6.60 -20.78
C CYS A 319 -22.45 6.35 -21.08
N ASN A 320 -22.79 5.11 -21.45
CA ASN A 320 -24.19 4.71 -21.58
C ASN A 320 -24.78 4.31 -20.22
N LYS A 321 -25.41 5.27 -19.55
CA LYS A 321 -26.06 5.05 -18.25
C LYS A 321 -27.21 4.01 -18.29
N ALA A 322 -27.75 3.73 -19.48
CA ALA A 322 -28.84 2.77 -19.64
C ALA A 322 -28.42 1.34 -19.33
N VAL A 323 -27.14 0.95 -19.63
CA VAL A 323 -26.65 -0.40 -19.33
C VAL A 323 -26.73 -0.70 -17.85
N ALA A 324 -26.24 0.19 -17.00
CA ALA A 324 -26.27 0.00 -15.55
C ALA A 324 -27.70 -0.02 -14.99
N ARG A 325 -28.60 0.81 -15.56
CA ARG A 325 -30.02 0.82 -15.19
C ARG A 325 -30.68 -0.50 -15.54
N TYR A 326 -30.56 -0.97 -16.79
CA TYR A 326 -31.14 -2.25 -17.20
C TYR A 326 -30.58 -3.43 -16.41
N ALA A 327 -29.26 -3.46 -16.15
CA ALA A 327 -28.65 -4.48 -15.33
C ALA A 327 -29.26 -4.52 -13.92
N LYS A 328 -29.52 -3.36 -13.30
CA LYS A 328 -30.23 -3.26 -12.01
C LYS A 328 -31.65 -3.78 -12.11
N ASP A 329 -32.43 -3.33 -13.10
CA ASP A 329 -33.83 -3.68 -13.25
C ASP A 329 -33.99 -5.21 -13.46
N ILE A 330 -33.15 -5.80 -14.30
CA ILE A 330 -33.12 -7.26 -14.54
C ILE A 330 -32.73 -8.00 -13.28
N PHE A 331 -31.68 -7.57 -12.57
CA PHE A 331 -31.25 -8.22 -11.34
C PHE A 331 -32.37 -8.24 -10.29
N VAL A 332 -33.05 -7.12 -10.09
CA VAL A 332 -34.16 -6.99 -9.15
C VAL A 332 -35.35 -7.86 -9.57
N ALA A 333 -35.73 -7.82 -10.86
CA ALA A 333 -36.84 -8.60 -11.37
C ALA A 333 -36.62 -10.12 -11.23
N LEU A 334 -35.36 -10.58 -11.42
CA LEU A 334 -35.00 -11.99 -11.33
C LEU A 334 -34.56 -12.43 -9.93
N LYS A 335 -34.71 -11.61 -8.89
CA LYS A 335 -34.24 -11.89 -7.53
C LYS A 335 -34.71 -13.23 -6.98
N LYS A 336 -35.98 -13.61 -7.26
CA LYS A 336 -36.54 -14.91 -6.84
C LYS A 336 -35.89 -16.09 -7.56
N LEU A 337 -35.37 -15.89 -8.76
CA LEU A 337 -34.78 -16.95 -9.58
C LEU A 337 -33.32 -17.19 -9.19
N HIS A 338 -32.52 -16.09 -9.06
CA HIS A 338 -31.09 -16.25 -8.78
C HIS A 338 -30.74 -16.29 -7.31
N GLY A 339 -31.58 -15.82 -6.39
CA GLY A 339 -31.36 -15.88 -4.94
C GLY A 339 -30.14 -15.11 -4.40
N LEU A 340 -29.44 -14.34 -5.25
CA LEU A 340 -28.21 -13.64 -4.87
C LEU A 340 -28.48 -12.47 -3.91
N ASN A 341 -27.51 -12.20 -3.02
CA ASN A 341 -27.58 -11.06 -2.10
C ASN A 341 -27.25 -9.72 -2.81
N GLU A 342 -27.47 -8.61 -2.11
CA GLU A 342 -27.30 -7.24 -2.68
C GLU A 342 -25.82 -6.88 -3.01
N GLY A 343 -24.85 -7.53 -2.37
CA GLY A 343 -23.44 -7.33 -2.71
C GLY A 343 -23.11 -7.72 -4.16
N TYR A 344 -23.84 -8.69 -4.73
CA TYR A 344 -23.71 -9.05 -6.14
C TYR A 344 -24.31 -7.97 -7.07
N LEU A 345 -25.35 -7.25 -6.63
CA LEU A 345 -25.89 -6.12 -7.37
C LEU A 345 -24.85 -5.00 -7.51
N GLU A 346 -24.18 -4.65 -6.42
CA GLU A 346 -23.11 -3.64 -6.48
C GLU A 346 -22.01 -4.05 -7.47
N THR A 347 -21.54 -5.31 -7.39
CA THR A 347 -20.55 -5.88 -8.32
C THR A 347 -21.02 -5.80 -9.77
N LEU A 348 -22.27 -6.17 -10.05
CA LEU A 348 -22.88 -6.11 -11.38
C LEU A 348 -22.94 -4.66 -11.90
N LEU A 349 -23.32 -3.71 -11.05
CA LEU A 349 -23.38 -2.30 -11.44
C LEU A 349 -22.02 -1.71 -11.76
N ILE A 350 -20.96 -2.12 -11.06
CA ILE A 350 -19.59 -1.73 -11.36
C ILE A 350 -19.13 -2.36 -12.68
N ALA A 351 -19.41 -3.65 -12.89
CA ALA A 351 -19.15 -4.31 -14.17
C ALA A 351 -19.87 -3.60 -15.33
N ALA A 352 -21.15 -3.25 -15.16
CA ALA A 352 -21.92 -2.52 -16.17
C ALA A 352 -21.36 -1.13 -16.47
N LYS A 353 -20.77 -0.43 -15.46
CA LYS A 353 -20.13 0.89 -15.66
C LYS A 353 -18.79 0.80 -16.37
N LEU A 354 -18.12 -0.35 -16.34
CA LEU A 354 -16.76 -0.56 -16.83
C LEU A 354 -16.68 -1.56 -17.98
N ASN A 355 -17.81 -2.02 -18.51
CA ASN A 355 -17.86 -3.11 -19.50
C ASN A 355 -17.13 -2.79 -20.82
N ASN A 356 -16.98 -1.53 -21.18
CA ASN A 356 -16.37 -1.09 -22.43
C ASN A 356 -15.03 -0.35 -22.26
N VAL A 357 -14.40 -0.39 -21.09
CA VAL A 357 -13.07 0.24 -20.87
C VAL A 357 -11.97 -0.35 -21.77
N GLY A 358 -12.17 -1.52 -22.32
CA GLY A 358 -11.23 -2.17 -23.23
C GLY A 358 -11.36 -1.78 -24.70
N GLN A 359 -12.38 -1.00 -25.08
CA GLN A 359 -12.60 -0.61 -26.48
C GLN A 359 -11.48 0.29 -27.02
N GLU A 360 -10.86 1.10 -26.16
CA GLU A 360 -9.69 1.94 -26.51
C GLU A 360 -8.46 1.12 -26.92
N ILE A 361 -8.36 -0.15 -26.49
CA ILE A 361 -7.30 -1.06 -26.94
C ILE A 361 -7.65 -1.68 -28.29
N GLY A 362 -8.92 -2.02 -28.50
CA GLY A 362 -9.41 -2.58 -29.75
C GLY A 362 -10.87 -3.00 -29.66
N PHE A 363 -11.61 -2.78 -30.76
CA PHE A 363 -13.03 -3.11 -30.86
C PHE A 363 -13.29 -4.61 -30.75
N TYR A 364 -12.49 -5.42 -31.48
CA TYR A 364 -12.61 -6.88 -31.42
C TYR A 364 -11.98 -7.41 -30.13
N GLY A 365 -12.77 -8.17 -29.34
CA GLY A 365 -12.32 -8.72 -28.08
C GLY A 365 -12.26 -7.70 -26.93
N ASP A 366 -12.98 -6.60 -27.05
CA ASP A 366 -13.06 -5.53 -26.05
C ASP A 366 -13.38 -6.03 -24.64
N HIS A 367 -14.25 -7.05 -24.52
CA HIS A 367 -14.57 -7.71 -23.25
C HIS A 367 -13.35 -8.33 -22.57
N LYS A 368 -12.42 -8.94 -23.35
CA LYS A 368 -11.15 -9.50 -22.82
C LYS A 368 -10.21 -8.39 -22.38
N ASN A 369 -10.11 -7.33 -23.20
CA ASN A 369 -9.33 -6.15 -22.88
C ASN A 369 -9.88 -5.46 -21.63
N SER A 370 -11.20 -5.34 -21.50
CA SER A 370 -11.87 -4.80 -20.32
C SER A 370 -11.57 -5.63 -19.06
N ALA A 371 -11.70 -6.96 -19.13
CA ALA A 371 -11.37 -7.84 -18.02
C ALA A 371 -9.89 -7.71 -17.60
N TYR A 372 -8.96 -7.61 -18.58
CA TYR A 372 -7.55 -7.36 -18.32
C TYR A 372 -7.31 -6.03 -17.59
N ILE A 373 -7.95 -4.95 -18.05
CA ILE A 373 -7.86 -3.63 -17.40
C ILE A 373 -8.38 -3.70 -15.96
N ILE A 374 -9.52 -4.37 -15.72
CA ILE A 374 -10.07 -4.52 -14.36
C ILE A 374 -9.09 -5.23 -13.44
N LEU A 375 -8.53 -6.36 -13.86
CA LEU A 375 -7.60 -7.13 -13.02
C LEU A 375 -6.32 -6.36 -12.68
N ASN A 376 -5.88 -5.44 -13.55
CA ASN A 376 -4.61 -4.74 -13.40
C ASN A 376 -4.73 -3.27 -12.96
N ALA A 377 -5.85 -2.60 -13.22
CA ALA A 377 -5.99 -1.15 -13.01
C ALA A 377 -7.16 -0.74 -12.09
N LEU A 378 -8.07 -1.64 -11.72
CA LEU A 378 -9.05 -1.38 -10.68
C LEU A 378 -8.39 -1.52 -9.30
N ASN A 379 -7.67 -0.48 -8.87
CA ASN A 379 -6.71 -0.60 -7.78
C ASN A 379 -7.29 -0.40 -6.38
N TYR A 380 -8.32 0.43 -6.21
CA TYR A 380 -8.72 0.88 -4.88
C TYR A 380 -10.16 0.51 -4.53
N GLY A 381 -10.35 0.10 -3.27
CA GLY A 381 -11.66 -0.15 -2.68
C GLY A 381 -12.27 -1.52 -3.00
N PHE A 382 -11.51 -2.45 -3.56
CA PHE A 382 -11.96 -3.80 -3.90
C PHE A 382 -11.06 -4.88 -3.31
N SER A 383 -11.66 -5.97 -2.87
CA SER A 383 -10.92 -7.20 -2.59
C SER A 383 -10.50 -7.90 -3.90
N HIS A 384 -9.58 -8.85 -3.80
CA HIS A 384 -9.15 -9.63 -4.96
C HIS A 384 -10.29 -10.47 -5.55
N GLU A 385 -11.16 -11.00 -4.68
CA GLU A 385 -12.36 -11.74 -5.08
C GLU A 385 -13.33 -10.86 -5.86
N GLN A 386 -13.59 -9.63 -5.38
CA GLN A 386 -14.44 -8.67 -6.07
C GLN A 386 -13.86 -8.28 -7.44
N LYS A 387 -12.55 -8.03 -7.51
CA LYS A 387 -11.88 -7.73 -8.80
C LYS A 387 -11.99 -8.89 -9.79
N ALA A 388 -11.75 -10.12 -9.33
CA ALA A 388 -11.88 -11.31 -10.14
C ALA A 388 -13.31 -11.51 -10.63
N LEU A 389 -14.31 -11.29 -9.78
CA LEU A 389 -15.72 -11.42 -10.14
C LEU A 389 -16.16 -10.34 -11.14
N ILE A 390 -15.78 -9.07 -10.93
CA ILE A 390 -16.07 -7.98 -11.89
C ILE A 390 -15.45 -8.32 -13.25
N ALA A 391 -14.20 -8.76 -13.27
CA ALA A 391 -13.50 -9.12 -14.49
C ALA A 391 -14.16 -10.33 -15.18
N ALA A 392 -14.61 -11.34 -14.42
CA ALA A 392 -15.31 -12.51 -14.92
C ALA A 392 -16.66 -12.10 -15.59
N VAL A 393 -17.43 -11.25 -14.93
CA VAL A 393 -18.71 -10.75 -15.47
C VAL A 393 -18.49 -9.99 -16.78
N ILE A 394 -17.50 -9.10 -16.82
CA ILE A 394 -17.20 -8.30 -18.04
C ILE A 394 -16.63 -9.18 -19.15
N GLY A 395 -15.70 -10.08 -18.80
CA GLY A 395 -15.03 -10.94 -19.78
C GLY A 395 -15.91 -12.03 -20.36
N THR A 396 -17.04 -12.36 -19.70
CA THR A 396 -17.97 -13.37 -20.18
C THR A 396 -18.90 -12.77 -21.23
N ASN A 397 -18.59 -13.00 -22.50
CA ASN A 397 -19.41 -12.59 -23.64
C ASN A 397 -19.87 -13.83 -24.42
N GLY A 398 -21.15 -14.22 -24.23
CA GLY A 398 -21.71 -15.43 -24.83
C GLY A 398 -21.29 -16.75 -24.15
N LYS A 399 -21.64 -17.90 -24.74
CA LYS A 399 -21.51 -19.22 -24.11
C LYS A 399 -20.08 -19.76 -23.98
N LYS A 400 -19.08 -19.17 -24.62
CA LYS A 400 -17.75 -19.80 -24.82
C LYS A 400 -16.60 -19.26 -23.95
N ASN A 401 -16.80 -18.19 -23.14
CA ASN A 401 -15.67 -17.47 -22.55
C ASN A 401 -15.43 -17.68 -21.03
N ILE A 402 -16.11 -18.64 -20.41
CA ILE A 402 -15.90 -18.97 -18.97
C ILE A 402 -14.49 -19.54 -18.71
N TYR A 403 -13.91 -20.16 -19.70
CA TYR A 403 -12.63 -20.88 -19.63
C TYR A 403 -11.42 -19.97 -19.35
N GLU A 404 -11.43 -18.69 -19.75
CA GLU A 404 -10.31 -17.78 -19.54
C GLU A 404 -10.10 -17.40 -18.05
N PHE A 405 -11.09 -17.65 -17.21
CA PHE A 405 -11.03 -17.38 -15.76
C PHE A 405 -10.64 -18.59 -14.91
N GLU A 406 -10.28 -19.71 -15.49
CA GLU A 406 -9.94 -20.95 -14.75
C GLU A 406 -8.82 -20.69 -13.72
N LYS A 407 -7.81 -19.90 -14.07
CA LYS A 407 -6.74 -19.51 -13.15
C LYS A 407 -7.21 -18.70 -11.94
N TYR A 408 -8.38 -18.08 -12.01
CA TYR A 408 -8.97 -17.24 -10.93
C TYR A 408 -10.08 -17.95 -10.18
N LYS A 409 -10.37 -19.23 -10.48
CA LYS A 409 -11.49 -19.95 -9.89
C LYS A 409 -11.51 -19.96 -8.35
N ASN A 410 -10.33 -19.99 -7.72
CA ASN A 410 -10.20 -19.96 -6.26
C ASN A 410 -10.56 -18.60 -5.64
N LEU A 411 -10.66 -17.54 -6.45
CA LEU A 411 -11.12 -16.21 -6.06
C LEU A 411 -12.58 -15.96 -6.38
N LEU A 412 -13.19 -16.82 -7.20
CA LEU A 412 -14.60 -16.70 -7.56
C LEU A 412 -15.48 -17.41 -6.52
N PRO A 413 -16.71 -16.92 -6.30
CA PRO A 413 -17.67 -17.60 -5.44
C PRO A 413 -17.86 -19.06 -5.90
N LYS A 414 -17.90 -19.97 -4.94
CA LYS A 414 -18.32 -21.36 -5.24
C LYS A 414 -19.81 -21.34 -5.59
N ALA A 415 -20.18 -22.05 -6.66
CA ALA A 415 -21.55 -22.23 -7.08
C ALA A 415 -22.37 -22.98 -6.03
#